data_79971a298c773f6505c1eb38f54e864e
#
_entry.id   79971a298c773f6505c1eb38f54e864e
#
_cell.length_a   1.000
_cell.length_b   1.000
_cell.length_c   1.000
_cell.angle_alpha   90.00
_cell.angle_beta   90.00
_cell.angle_gamma   90.00
#
_symmetry.space_group_name_H-M   'P 1'
#
loop_
_entity.id
_entity.type
_entity.pdbx_description
1 polymer ?
#
loop_
_entity_poly.entity_id
_entity_poly.type
_entity_poly.pdbx_seq_one_letter_code
_entity_poly.pdbx_strand_id
1 'polypeptide(L)'
;MPAWTNQKILNTALKQSATDLGCKPEDFLRPDSIVVASQAEPRARKYLELPFSCNLVSYGNNVVASTDEAYRDLVSAYIHRFPPEHCFETPNLHILNDALQKKGHRVCFMAEYFLPDLSALKPIRCWEYELRLLGP
;
A
#
# COMPACT_ATOMS: atom_id res chain seq x y z
N MET A 1 -18.82 -5.56 -22.09
CA MET A 1 -17.68 -5.36 -21.19
C MET A 1 -17.52 -6.60 -20.32
N PRO A 2 -16.30 -7.10 -20.12
CA PRO A 2 -16.11 -8.20 -19.19
C PRO A 2 -16.53 -7.75 -17.79
N ALA A 3 -17.36 -8.53 -17.12
CA ALA A 3 -17.84 -8.25 -15.77
C ALA A 3 -16.66 -8.12 -14.78
N TRP A 4 -16.75 -7.20 -13.85
CA TRP A 4 -15.83 -7.10 -12.72
C TRP A 4 -16.06 -8.28 -11.77
N THR A 5 -14.96 -8.78 -11.21
CA THR A 5 -14.97 -9.80 -10.15
C THR A 5 -14.08 -9.33 -9.00
N ASN A 6 -14.29 -9.84 -7.79
CA ASN A 6 -13.44 -9.54 -6.64
C ASN A 6 -11.96 -9.84 -6.95
N GLN A 7 -11.69 -10.95 -7.66
CA GLN A 7 -10.33 -11.31 -8.07
C GLN A 7 -9.72 -10.28 -9.02
N LYS A 8 -10.51 -9.77 -9.96
CA LYS A 8 -10.04 -8.74 -10.91
C LYS A 8 -9.75 -7.41 -10.19
N ILE A 9 -10.58 -7.05 -9.22
CA ILE A 9 -10.37 -5.87 -8.36
C ILE A 9 -9.06 -6.03 -7.57
N LEU A 10 -8.87 -7.15 -6.88
CA LEU A 10 -7.66 -7.43 -6.13
C LEU A 10 -6.42 -7.40 -7.03
N ASN A 11 -6.46 -8.06 -8.17
CA ASN A 11 -5.33 -8.08 -9.12
C ASN A 11 -4.99 -6.68 -9.63
N THR A 12 -6.00 -5.82 -9.82
CA THR A 12 -5.77 -4.42 -10.24
C THR A 12 -5.10 -3.63 -9.14
N ALA A 13 -5.55 -3.78 -7.89
CA ALA A 13 -4.94 -3.14 -6.72
C ALA A 13 -3.49 -3.60 -6.52
N LEU A 14 -3.22 -4.90 -6.57
CA LEU A 14 -1.87 -5.47 -6.45
C LEU A 14 -0.92 -4.93 -7.54
N LYS A 15 -1.38 -4.85 -8.79
CA LYS A 15 -0.60 -4.29 -9.90
C LYS A 15 -0.27 -2.81 -9.69
N GLN A 16 -1.23 -2.02 -9.21
CA GLN A 16 -0.98 -0.61 -8.94
C GLN A 16 -0.02 -0.41 -7.78
N SER A 17 -0.21 -1.13 -6.67
CA SER A 17 0.73 -1.08 -5.54
C SER A 17 2.14 -1.53 -5.93
N ALA A 18 2.25 -2.57 -6.77
CA ALA A 18 3.55 -3.02 -7.27
C ALA A 18 4.24 -1.94 -8.13
N THR A 19 3.49 -1.26 -8.97
CA THR A 19 3.99 -0.13 -9.76
C THR A 19 4.44 1.02 -8.86
N ASP A 20 3.68 1.34 -7.83
CA ASP A 20 4.00 2.44 -6.90
C ASP A 20 5.27 2.15 -6.06
N LEU A 21 5.53 0.88 -5.74
CA LEU A 21 6.68 0.47 -4.94
C LEU A 21 7.91 0.04 -5.78
N GLY A 22 7.74 -0.16 -7.08
CA GLY A 22 8.81 -0.69 -7.93
C GLY A 22 9.08 -2.18 -7.69
N CYS A 23 8.04 -2.97 -7.39
CA CYS A 23 8.11 -4.41 -7.13
C CYS A 23 7.16 -5.20 -8.06
N LYS A 24 6.96 -6.49 -7.78
CA LYS A 24 6.02 -7.35 -8.51
C LYS A 24 4.73 -7.56 -7.72
N PRO A 25 3.56 -7.74 -8.37
CA PRO A 25 2.31 -8.05 -7.68
C PRO A 25 2.41 -9.29 -6.77
N GLU A 26 3.18 -10.30 -7.19
CA GLU A 26 3.39 -11.56 -6.46
C GLU A 26 4.14 -11.35 -5.14
N ASP A 27 4.90 -10.26 -5.02
CA ASP A 27 5.65 -9.95 -3.79
C ASP A 27 4.73 -9.73 -2.59
N PHE A 28 3.51 -9.21 -2.80
CA PHE A 28 2.50 -9.05 -1.75
C PHE A 28 1.85 -10.37 -1.30
N LEU A 29 2.04 -11.44 -2.05
CA LEU A 29 1.46 -12.77 -1.77
C LEU A 29 2.48 -13.73 -1.14
N ARG A 30 3.71 -13.28 -0.92
CA ARG A 30 4.77 -14.08 -0.28
C ARG A 30 4.48 -14.25 1.22
N PRO A 31 4.95 -15.35 1.83
CA PRO A 31 4.82 -15.51 3.27
C PRO A 31 5.72 -14.57 4.07
N ASP A 32 6.84 -14.14 3.48
CA ASP A 32 7.86 -13.33 4.16
C ASP A 32 7.80 -11.87 3.70
N SER A 33 7.99 -10.95 4.64
CA SER A 33 8.17 -9.52 4.35
C SER A 33 9.47 -9.29 3.60
N ILE A 34 9.46 -8.33 2.68
CA ILE A 34 10.61 -8.01 1.83
C ILE A 34 10.88 -6.51 1.73
N VAL A 35 12.12 -6.17 1.44
CA VAL A 35 12.54 -4.79 1.13
C VAL A 35 13.00 -4.72 -0.33
N VAL A 36 12.47 -3.74 -1.06
CA VAL A 36 12.86 -3.38 -2.41
C VAL A 36 13.46 -1.98 -2.45
N ALA A 37 14.25 -1.68 -3.47
CA ALA A 37 14.81 -0.33 -3.64
C ALA A 37 13.71 0.66 -4.04
N SER A 38 13.72 1.85 -3.45
CA SER A 38 12.86 2.97 -3.87
C SER A 38 13.28 3.44 -5.26
N GLN A 39 12.34 3.44 -6.20
CA GLN A 39 12.59 3.81 -7.59
C GLN A 39 11.41 4.60 -8.15
N ALA A 40 11.71 5.58 -9.01
CA ALA A 40 10.69 6.28 -9.77
C ALA A 40 10.12 5.34 -10.85
N GLU A 41 8.81 5.20 -10.88
CA GLU A 41 8.09 4.44 -11.91
C GLU A 41 7.13 5.39 -12.66
N PRO A 42 7.25 5.54 -13.98
CA PRO A 42 6.43 6.51 -14.72
C PRO A 42 4.92 6.32 -14.60
N ARG A 43 4.49 5.08 -14.32
CA ARG A 43 3.06 4.73 -14.15
C ARG A 43 2.60 4.72 -12.69
N ALA A 44 3.47 5.09 -11.76
CA ALA A 44 3.09 5.27 -10.35
C ALA A 44 2.04 6.38 -10.19
N ARG A 45 1.29 6.32 -9.10
CA ARG A 45 0.26 7.31 -8.81
C ARG A 45 0.87 8.68 -8.56
N LYS A 46 0.55 9.65 -9.42
CA LYS A 46 1.18 10.98 -9.42
C LYS A 46 0.83 11.81 -8.18
N TYR A 47 -0.36 11.65 -7.63
CA TYR A 47 -0.78 12.41 -6.46
C TYR A 47 -0.04 12.05 -5.16
N LEU A 48 0.68 10.95 -5.16
CA LEU A 48 1.49 10.51 -4.02
C LEU A 48 2.91 11.10 -4.03
N GLU A 49 3.31 11.77 -5.11
CA GLU A 49 4.68 12.32 -5.28
C GLU A 49 5.76 11.25 -5.05
N LEU A 50 5.54 10.07 -5.62
CA LEU A 50 6.45 8.92 -5.50
C LEU A 50 7.76 9.13 -6.31
N PRO A 51 8.87 8.49 -5.91
CA PRO A 51 8.97 7.54 -4.80
C PRO A 51 9.20 8.21 -3.45
N PHE A 52 8.70 7.58 -2.38
CA PHE A 52 9.05 7.97 -1.02
C PHE A 52 10.40 7.36 -0.61
N SER A 53 11.08 8.01 0.35
CA SER A 53 12.29 7.43 0.96
C SER A 53 12.02 6.14 1.72
N CYS A 54 10.80 5.96 2.20
CA CYS A 54 10.30 4.71 2.79
C CYS A 54 8.79 4.62 2.59
N ASN A 55 8.33 3.49 2.06
CA ASN A 55 6.91 3.20 1.84
C ASN A 55 6.63 1.74 2.18
N LEU A 56 5.74 1.49 3.13
CA LEU A 56 5.33 0.17 3.56
C LEU A 56 3.91 -0.12 3.10
N VAL A 57 3.70 -1.25 2.45
CA VAL A 57 2.37 -1.70 2.01
C VAL A 57 2.16 -3.16 2.41
N SER A 58 0.97 -3.47 2.92
CA SER A 58 0.56 -4.83 3.25
C SER A 58 -0.84 -5.13 2.69
N TYR A 59 -1.01 -6.36 2.23
CA TYR A 59 -2.30 -6.97 1.89
C TYR A 59 -2.70 -8.05 2.91
N GLY A 60 -2.02 -8.06 4.08
CA GLY A 60 -2.30 -8.96 5.19
C GLY A 60 -1.35 -10.14 5.33
N ASN A 61 -0.68 -10.59 4.25
CA ASN A 61 0.24 -11.74 4.32
C ASN A 61 1.63 -11.35 4.81
N ASN A 62 2.12 -10.22 4.37
CA ASN A 62 3.47 -9.72 4.61
C ASN A 62 3.49 -8.20 4.51
N VAL A 63 4.65 -7.60 4.70
CA VAL A 63 4.93 -6.20 4.38
C VAL A 63 5.92 -6.16 3.23
N VAL A 64 5.56 -5.45 2.15
CA VAL A 64 6.50 -5.05 1.11
C VAL A 64 6.92 -3.61 1.38
N ALA A 65 8.20 -3.40 1.64
CA ALA A 65 8.76 -2.08 1.90
C ALA A 65 9.63 -1.64 0.73
N SER A 66 9.33 -0.48 0.17
CA SER A 66 10.19 0.23 -0.77
C SER A 66 10.95 1.29 0.00
N THR A 67 12.28 1.32 -0.12
CA THR A 67 13.10 2.25 0.68
C THR A 67 14.38 2.66 -0.03
N ASP A 68 14.86 3.86 0.31
CA ASP A 68 16.21 4.30 -0.05
C ASP A 68 17.26 3.40 0.61
N GLU A 69 18.40 3.23 -0.03
CA GLU A 69 19.48 2.39 0.48
C GLU A 69 19.92 2.79 1.90
N ALA A 70 19.90 4.09 2.19
CA ALA A 70 20.25 4.63 3.52
C ALA A 70 19.37 4.12 4.68
N TYR A 71 18.19 3.60 4.37
CA TYR A 71 17.22 3.07 5.37
C TYR A 71 17.00 1.58 5.28
N ARG A 72 17.65 0.90 4.33
CA ARG A 72 17.38 -0.52 4.02
C ARG A 72 17.48 -1.43 5.25
N ASP A 73 18.58 -1.35 5.97
CA ASP A 73 18.80 -2.19 7.15
C ASP A 73 17.82 -1.87 8.27
N LEU A 74 17.54 -0.59 8.50
CA LEU A 74 16.58 -0.12 9.48
C LEU A 74 15.18 -0.64 9.18
N VAL A 75 14.71 -0.46 7.94
CA VAL A 75 13.36 -0.87 7.52
C VAL A 75 13.25 -2.39 7.50
N SER A 76 14.30 -3.09 7.04
CA SER A 76 14.35 -4.55 7.08
C SER A 76 14.22 -5.07 8.51
N ALA A 77 15.01 -4.55 9.45
CA ALA A 77 14.92 -4.93 10.86
C ALA A 77 13.53 -4.66 11.44
N TYR A 78 12.91 -3.54 11.06
CA TYR A 78 11.58 -3.15 11.53
C TYR A 78 10.48 -4.13 11.06
N ILE A 79 10.38 -4.39 9.74
CA ILE A 79 9.32 -5.25 9.17
C ILE A 79 9.48 -6.74 9.51
N HIS A 80 10.66 -7.17 9.95
CA HIS A 80 10.88 -8.53 10.43
C HIS A 80 10.74 -8.67 11.96
N ARG A 81 10.69 -7.55 12.68
CA ARG A 81 10.51 -7.54 14.13
C ARG A 81 9.06 -7.78 14.55
N PHE A 82 8.11 -7.32 13.74
CA PHE A 82 6.69 -7.34 14.05
C PHE A 82 5.91 -8.14 13.00
N PRO A 83 4.80 -8.82 13.39
CA PRO A 83 3.82 -9.32 12.42
C PRO A 83 3.30 -8.18 11.52
N PRO A 84 2.86 -8.47 10.28
CA PRO A 84 2.43 -7.46 9.32
C PRO A 84 1.42 -6.44 9.88
N GLU A 85 0.40 -6.91 10.61
CA GLU A 85 -0.63 -6.07 11.23
C GLU A 85 -0.03 -5.10 12.26
N HIS A 86 0.96 -5.52 13.04
CA HIS A 86 1.59 -4.70 14.06
C HIS A 86 2.61 -3.70 13.51
N CYS A 87 3.05 -3.85 12.26
CA CYS A 87 3.91 -2.85 11.61
C CYS A 87 3.23 -1.50 11.41
N PHE A 88 1.90 -1.46 11.43
CA PHE A 88 1.10 -0.25 11.18
C PHE A 88 0.45 0.31 12.46
N GLU A 89 0.69 -0.31 13.60
CA GLU A 89 0.19 0.19 14.89
C GLU A 89 1.01 1.35 15.41
N THR A 90 0.34 2.32 15.98
CA THR A 90 0.97 3.56 16.49
C THR A 90 2.16 3.32 17.41
N PRO A 91 2.13 2.44 18.42
CA PRO A 91 3.29 2.21 19.28
C PRO A 91 4.54 1.76 18.53
N ASN A 92 4.37 0.93 17.51
CA ASN A 92 5.48 0.42 16.72
C ASN A 92 5.96 1.43 15.68
N LEU A 93 5.04 2.18 15.08
CA LEU A 93 5.37 3.27 14.14
C LEU A 93 6.24 4.34 14.78
N HIS A 94 6.12 4.61 16.09
CA HIS A 94 7.01 5.53 16.79
C HIS A 94 8.48 5.08 16.71
N ILE A 95 8.75 3.78 16.81
CA ILE A 95 10.10 3.24 16.70
C ILE A 95 10.70 3.55 15.32
N LEU A 96 9.91 3.32 14.26
CA LEU A 96 10.31 3.63 12.90
C LEU A 96 10.48 5.14 12.70
N ASN A 97 9.52 5.94 13.17
CA ASN A 97 9.52 7.39 13.04
C ASN A 97 10.72 8.02 13.75
N ASP A 98 11.02 7.60 14.98
CA ASP A 98 12.16 8.10 15.77
C ASP A 98 13.52 7.81 15.07
N ALA A 99 13.61 6.66 14.43
CA ALA A 99 14.79 6.29 13.67
C ALA A 99 14.92 7.12 12.36
N LEU A 100 13.80 7.36 11.67
CA LEU A 100 13.76 8.23 10.48
C LEU A 100 14.08 9.69 10.82
N GLN A 101 13.61 10.19 11.96
CA GLN A 101 13.86 11.57 12.41
C GLN A 101 15.35 11.87 12.61
N LYS A 102 16.16 10.90 13.02
CA LYS A 102 17.62 11.04 13.15
C LYS A 102 18.30 11.39 11.82
N LYS A 103 17.63 11.11 10.70
CA LYS A 103 18.10 11.41 9.35
C LYS A 103 17.26 12.51 8.65
N GLY A 104 16.46 13.26 9.43
CA GLY A 104 15.66 14.37 8.90
C GLY A 104 14.36 13.97 8.19
N HIS A 105 13.95 12.69 8.26
CA HIS A 105 12.70 12.22 7.70
C HIS A 105 11.70 11.85 8.80
N ARG A 106 10.45 11.69 8.44
CA ARG A 106 9.36 11.29 9.36
C ARG A 106 8.27 10.54 8.62
N VAL A 107 7.48 9.76 9.35
CA VAL A 107 6.24 9.21 8.83
C VAL A 107 5.30 10.37 8.50
N CYS A 108 4.88 10.48 7.24
CA CYS A 108 4.06 11.60 6.78
C CYS A 108 2.56 11.27 6.82
N PHE A 109 2.19 10.05 6.48
CA PHE A 109 0.81 9.59 6.60
C PHE A 109 0.73 8.07 6.69
N MET A 110 -0.41 7.58 7.14
CA MET A 110 -0.84 6.20 7.07
C MET A 110 -2.26 6.18 6.51
N ALA A 111 -2.53 5.23 5.63
CA ALA A 111 -3.85 5.06 5.05
C ALA A 111 -4.26 3.60 5.04
N GLU A 112 -5.51 3.36 5.32
CA GLU A 112 -6.16 2.07 5.19
C GLU A 112 -7.04 2.10 3.93
N TYR A 113 -6.87 1.11 3.07
CA TYR A 113 -7.61 1.01 1.81
C TYR A 113 -8.54 -0.19 1.85
N PHE A 114 -9.77 0.03 1.42
CA PHE A 114 -10.79 -1.01 1.33
C PHE A 114 -11.07 -1.32 -0.13
N LEU A 115 -11.07 -2.61 -0.45
CA LEU A 115 -11.53 -3.10 -1.74
C LEU A 115 -13.00 -3.54 -1.63
N PRO A 116 -13.85 -3.22 -2.61
CA PRO A 116 -15.25 -3.62 -2.55
C PRO A 116 -15.38 -5.13 -2.73
N ASP A 117 -16.22 -5.73 -1.92
CA ASP A 117 -16.73 -7.08 -2.17
C ASP A 117 -18.04 -6.99 -2.98
N LEU A 118 -17.95 -7.36 -4.25
CA LEU A 118 -19.09 -7.24 -5.17
C LEU A 118 -20.28 -8.13 -4.75
N SER A 119 -20.02 -9.22 -4.04
CA SER A 119 -21.09 -10.10 -3.53
C SER A 119 -21.86 -9.48 -2.37
N ALA A 120 -21.23 -8.56 -1.64
CA ALA A 120 -21.82 -7.87 -0.49
C ALA A 120 -22.44 -6.50 -0.86
N LEU A 121 -22.23 -6.02 -2.09
CA LEU A 121 -22.80 -4.75 -2.53
C LEU A 121 -24.32 -4.85 -2.64
N LYS A 122 -25.01 -3.92 -1.97
CA LYS A 122 -26.46 -3.77 -2.06
C LYS A 122 -26.81 -2.66 -3.04
N PRO A 123 -27.85 -2.83 -3.87
CA PRO A 123 -28.33 -1.76 -4.73
C PRO A 123 -28.76 -0.56 -3.88
N ILE A 124 -28.21 0.59 -4.15
CA ILE A 124 -28.64 1.84 -3.51
C ILE A 124 -29.97 2.23 -4.20
N ARG A 125 -31.06 2.26 -3.42
CA ARG A 125 -32.33 2.83 -3.85
C ARG A 125 -32.42 4.23 -3.25
N CYS A 126 -32.27 5.23 -4.09
CA CYS A 126 -32.45 6.61 -3.72
C CYS A 126 -33.70 7.14 -4.41
N TRP A 127 -34.71 7.52 -3.62
CA TRP A 127 -36.00 7.99 -4.15
C TRP A 127 -36.00 9.53 -4.34
N GLU A 128 -35.09 10.22 -3.66
CA GLU A 128 -35.04 11.69 -3.62
C GLU A 128 -33.99 12.28 -4.57
N TYR A 129 -33.07 11.47 -5.09
CA TYR A 129 -31.95 11.91 -5.93
C TYR A 129 -31.79 11.02 -7.15
N GLU A 130 -31.42 11.62 -8.27
CA GLU A 130 -31.03 10.91 -9.48
C GLU A 130 -29.52 10.58 -9.39
N LEU A 131 -29.17 9.30 -9.50
CA LEU A 131 -27.78 8.85 -9.58
C LEU A 131 -27.35 8.77 -11.05
N ARG A 132 -26.36 9.55 -11.44
CA ARG A 132 -25.77 9.51 -12.78
C ARG A 132 -24.30 9.13 -12.69
N LEU A 133 -23.89 8.20 -13.55
CA LEU A 133 -22.46 8.00 -13.82
C LEU A 133 -22.00 9.15 -14.71
N LEU A 134 -21.02 9.90 -14.20
CA LEU A 134 -20.33 10.90 -15.00
C LEU A 134 -19.32 10.17 -15.88
N GLY A 135 -19.45 10.33 -17.19
CA GLY A 135 -18.45 9.85 -18.15
C GLY A 135 -17.17 10.71 -18.10
N PRO A 136 -16.10 10.23 -18.75
CA PRO A 136 -14.86 10.98 -18.88
C PRO A 136 -15.05 12.26 -19.69
#